data_19637b755068fcc7bc186423eea71a7f
#
_entry.id   19637b755068fcc7bc186423eea71a7f
#
_cell.length_a   1.000
_cell.length_b   1.000
_cell.length_c   1.000
_cell.angle_alpha   90.00
_cell.angle_beta   90.00
_cell.angle_gamma   90.00
#
_symmetry.space_group_name_H-M   'P 1'
#
loop_
_entity.id
_entity.type
_entity.pdbx_description
1 polymer ?
#
loop_
_entity_poly.entity_id
_entity_poly.type
_entity_poly.pdbx_seq_one_letter_code
_entity_poly.pdbx_strand_id
1 'polypeptide(L)'
;MRKLTYTAILLAIATTTASAQTPAPRQGGAPAQVLSAIPGESVTVTHWYKQNVYDPSDSKIGEIMDVLIDRNGKATALIIGVGGFLGAGEKDVAVPFDAVQVTNKNNNKYYLVMNTTKDALKSAKGFKYDRNAMTWTPEEAPATTGNQAPKAR
;
A
#
# COMPACT_ATOMS: atom_id res chain seq x y z
N MET A 1 -82.36 -19.66 -15.39
CA MET A 1 -81.81 -18.29 -15.53
C MET A 1 -80.33 -18.36 -15.09
N ARG A 2 -79.46 -18.44 -16.11
CA ARG A 2 -77.99 -18.58 -15.88
C ARG A 2 -77.37 -17.21 -16.20
N LYS A 3 -76.78 -16.58 -15.17
CA LYS A 3 -76.04 -15.32 -15.32
C LYS A 3 -74.59 -15.64 -15.66
N LEU A 4 -74.13 -15.31 -16.87
CA LEU A 4 -72.71 -15.33 -17.25
C LEU A 4 -72.05 -14.06 -16.75
N THR A 5 -71.06 -14.21 -15.91
CA THR A 5 -70.15 -13.14 -15.50
C THR A 5 -68.89 -13.21 -16.37
N TYR A 6 -68.66 -12.20 -17.20
CA TYR A 6 -67.44 -12.03 -17.98
C TYR A 6 -66.38 -11.40 -17.07
N THR A 7 -65.31 -12.12 -16.83
CA THR A 7 -64.13 -11.60 -16.14
C THR A 7 -63.17 -11.01 -17.20
N ALA A 8 -63.07 -9.70 -17.22
CA ALA A 8 -62.09 -9.01 -18.05
C ALA A 8 -60.70 -9.07 -17.42
N ILE A 9 -59.76 -9.73 -18.12
CA ILE A 9 -58.37 -9.75 -17.75
C ILE A 9 -57.69 -8.54 -18.37
N LEU A 10 -57.33 -7.55 -17.57
CA LEU A 10 -56.51 -6.41 -17.96
C LEU A 10 -55.02 -6.81 -17.91
N LEU A 11 -54.41 -6.94 -19.12
CA LEU A 11 -52.96 -7.16 -19.26
C LEU A 11 -52.25 -5.82 -19.17
N ALA A 12 -51.63 -5.54 -18.00
CA ALA A 12 -50.81 -4.35 -17.78
C ALA A 12 -49.40 -4.60 -18.36
N ILE A 13 -49.10 -3.95 -19.48
CA ILE A 13 -47.76 -3.93 -20.07
C ILE A 13 -46.96 -2.88 -19.31
N ALA A 14 -46.06 -3.33 -18.42
CA ALA A 14 -45.11 -2.47 -17.74
C ALA A 14 -43.95 -2.15 -18.69
N THR A 15 -43.92 -0.95 -19.26
CA THR A 15 -42.77 -0.42 -20.00
C THR A 15 -41.72 0.06 -19.00
N THR A 16 -40.66 -0.72 -18.82
CA THR A 16 -39.46 -0.29 -18.05
C THR A 16 -38.68 0.72 -18.87
N THR A 17 -38.82 2.00 -18.56
CA THR A 17 -37.93 3.05 -19.09
C THR A 17 -36.57 2.94 -18.38
N ALA A 18 -35.56 2.47 -19.10
CA ALA A 18 -34.18 2.53 -18.64
C ALA A 18 -33.73 4.01 -18.58
N SER A 19 -33.72 4.57 -17.39
CA SER A 19 -33.12 5.88 -17.13
C SER A 19 -31.60 5.77 -17.29
N ALA A 20 -31.07 6.32 -18.41
CA ALA A 20 -29.64 6.53 -18.55
C ALA A 20 -29.20 7.51 -17.47
N GLN A 21 -28.49 7.00 -16.44
CA GLN A 21 -27.87 7.85 -15.42
C GLN A 21 -26.72 8.59 -16.08
N THR A 22 -26.92 9.86 -16.36
CA THR A 22 -25.86 10.79 -16.71
C THR A 22 -24.88 10.82 -15.54
N PRO A 23 -23.55 10.62 -15.75
CA PRO A 23 -22.58 10.72 -14.65
C PRO A 23 -22.71 12.10 -14.03
N ALA A 24 -22.97 12.17 -12.72
CA ALA A 24 -23.00 13.42 -11.99
C ALA A 24 -21.66 14.15 -12.18
N PRO A 25 -21.66 15.48 -12.44
CA PRO A 25 -20.43 16.25 -12.51
C PRO A 25 -19.65 16.02 -11.21
N ARG A 26 -18.38 15.64 -11.31
CA ARG A 26 -17.50 15.61 -10.15
C ARG A 26 -17.55 17.01 -9.53
N GLN A 27 -18.13 17.13 -8.35
CA GLN A 27 -18.12 18.38 -7.60
C GLN A 27 -16.67 18.81 -7.50
N GLY A 28 -16.34 19.92 -8.12
CA GLY A 28 -15.04 20.55 -8.00
C GLY A 28 -14.76 20.71 -6.50
N GLY A 29 -13.65 20.14 -6.03
CA GLY A 29 -13.25 20.26 -4.63
C GLY A 29 -13.28 21.72 -4.22
N ALA A 30 -13.55 21.99 -2.94
CA ALA A 30 -13.45 23.32 -2.38
C ALA A 30 -12.11 23.97 -2.80
N PRO A 31 -12.05 25.30 -3.01
CA PRO A 31 -10.83 25.97 -3.37
C PRO A 31 -9.69 25.56 -2.42
N ALA A 32 -8.54 25.21 -2.96
CA ALA A 32 -7.39 24.81 -2.17
C ALA A 32 -7.02 25.96 -1.20
N GLN A 33 -7.04 25.67 0.10
CA GLN A 33 -6.60 26.62 1.11
C GLN A 33 -5.09 26.51 1.29
N VAL A 34 -4.41 27.65 1.20
CA VAL A 34 -3.00 27.73 1.53
C VAL A 34 -2.85 27.83 3.04
N LEU A 35 -2.06 26.96 3.64
CA LEU A 35 -1.80 26.98 5.07
C LEU A 35 -0.89 28.15 5.43
N SER A 36 -1.26 28.91 6.44
CA SER A 36 -0.44 30.00 6.99
C SER A 36 0.64 29.50 7.97
N ALA A 37 0.51 28.25 8.46
CA ALA A 37 1.47 27.62 9.35
C ALA A 37 1.48 26.10 9.13
N ILE A 38 2.61 25.47 9.40
CA ILE A 38 2.73 24.02 9.41
C ILE A 38 2.24 23.49 10.75
N PRO A 39 1.41 22.41 10.81
CA PRO A 39 1.00 21.79 12.07
C PRO A 39 2.23 21.34 12.88
N GLY A 40 2.25 21.69 14.18
CA GLY A 40 3.45 21.58 15.02
C GLY A 40 4.02 20.15 15.23
N GLU A 41 3.19 19.12 15.05
CA GLU A 41 3.59 17.72 15.19
C GLU A 41 3.87 17.02 13.84
N SER A 42 3.99 17.82 12.78
CA SER A 42 4.24 17.27 11.44
C SER A 42 5.70 16.83 11.30
N VAL A 43 5.90 15.64 10.78
CA VAL A 43 7.20 15.15 10.31
C VAL A 43 7.22 15.13 8.78
N THR A 44 8.37 15.43 8.20
CA THR A 44 8.49 15.43 6.74
C THR A 44 8.83 14.04 6.23
N VAL A 45 8.23 13.64 5.11
CA VAL A 45 8.57 12.38 4.43
C VAL A 45 10.07 12.35 4.05
N THR A 46 10.63 13.49 3.67
CA THR A 46 12.06 13.65 3.38
C THR A 46 12.95 13.30 4.58
N HIS A 47 12.45 13.51 5.79
CA HIS A 47 13.18 13.16 7.01
C HIS A 47 13.22 11.65 7.25
N TRP A 48 12.25 10.91 6.73
CA TRP A 48 12.20 9.44 6.81
C TRP A 48 13.00 8.77 5.69
N TYR A 49 12.94 9.34 4.49
CA TYR A 49 13.59 8.78 3.31
C TYR A 49 15.12 8.71 3.50
N LYS A 50 15.69 7.56 3.22
CA LYS A 50 17.13 7.28 3.39
C LYS A 50 17.63 7.31 4.84
N GLN A 51 16.74 7.25 5.83
CA GLN A 51 17.13 7.09 7.22
C GLN A 51 17.36 5.63 7.58
N ASN A 52 18.36 5.43 8.43
CA ASN A 52 18.66 4.11 8.97
C ASN A 52 17.59 3.68 9.98
N VAL A 53 17.21 2.42 9.92
CA VAL A 53 16.37 1.77 10.93
C VAL A 53 17.23 0.84 11.78
N TYR A 54 17.01 0.91 13.07
CA TYR A 54 17.78 0.16 14.07
C TYR A 54 16.87 -0.80 14.83
N ASP A 55 17.45 -1.86 15.35
CA ASP A 55 16.81 -2.72 16.34
C ASP A 55 16.93 -2.11 17.76
N PRO A 56 16.26 -2.70 18.77
CA PRO A 56 16.37 -2.22 20.15
C PRO A 56 17.81 -2.29 20.75
N SER A 57 18.70 -3.04 20.12
CA SER A 57 20.12 -3.16 20.50
C SER A 57 21.04 -2.16 19.79
N ASP A 58 20.46 -1.16 19.09
CA ASP A 58 21.19 -0.16 18.30
C ASP A 58 21.94 -0.71 17.07
N SER A 59 21.60 -1.93 16.63
CA SER A 59 22.18 -2.48 15.40
C SER A 59 21.37 -2.00 14.21
N LYS A 60 22.04 -1.49 13.16
CA LYS A 60 21.37 -1.13 11.90
C LYS A 60 20.79 -2.38 11.24
N ILE A 61 19.47 -2.40 11.04
CA ILE A 61 18.74 -3.49 10.39
C ILE A 61 18.35 -3.19 8.95
N GLY A 62 18.26 -1.92 8.57
CA GLY A 62 17.91 -1.49 7.22
C GLY A 62 17.94 0.01 7.02
N GLU A 63 17.40 0.46 5.89
CA GLU A 63 17.27 1.87 5.52
C GLU A 63 15.90 2.09 4.88
N ILE A 64 15.23 3.20 5.17
CA ILE A 64 13.94 3.51 4.56
C ILE A 64 14.12 3.91 3.10
N MET A 65 13.54 3.13 2.20
CA MET A 65 13.60 3.34 0.76
C MET A 65 12.37 4.11 0.25
N ASP A 66 11.22 3.94 0.92
CA ASP A 66 9.99 4.65 0.51
C ASP A 66 8.96 4.70 1.64
N VAL A 67 8.00 5.63 1.52
CA VAL A 67 6.85 5.79 2.41
C VAL A 67 5.58 5.65 1.58
N LEU A 68 4.78 4.63 1.85
CA LEU A 68 3.55 4.37 1.12
C LEU A 68 2.38 5.15 1.76
N ILE A 69 1.71 5.94 0.93
CA ILE A 69 0.58 6.78 1.33
C ILE A 69 -0.68 6.28 0.61
N ASP A 70 -1.76 6.09 1.34
CA ASP A 70 -3.04 5.69 0.77
C ASP A 70 -3.76 6.85 0.06
N ARG A 71 -4.92 6.56 -0.53
CA ARG A 71 -5.74 7.56 -1.25
C ARG A 71 -6.31 8.65 -0.34
N ASN A 72 -6.32 8.44 0.96
CA ASN A 72 -6.79 9.40 1.96
C ASN A 72 -5.64 10.29 2.48
N GLY A 73 -4.41 10.09 1.99
CA GLY A 73 -3.23 10.81 2.43
C GLY A 73 -2.59 10.27 3.71
N LYS A 74 -2.99 9.08 4.17
CA LYS A 74 -2.42 8.44 5.36
C LYS A 74 -1.22 7.58 4.98
N ALA A 75 -0.12 7.74 5.71
CA ALA A 75 1.01 6.81 5.62
C ALA A 75 0.59 5.43 6.17
N THR A 76 0.75 4.38 5.36
CA THR A 76 0.28 3.02 5.66
C THR A 76 1.40 2.02 5.81
N ALA A 77 2.49 2.19 5.07
CA ALA A 77 3.62 1.29 5.11
C ALA A 77 4.94 2.02 4.81
N LEU A 78 6.02 1.37 5.17
CA LEU A 78 7.39 1.74 4.80
C LEU A 78 8.01 0.63 3.97
N ILE A 79 8.80 1.00 2.99
CA ILE A 79 9.70 0.07 2.32
C ILE A 79 11.07 0.22 2.97
N ILE A 80 11.61 -0.90 3.46
CA ILE A 80 12.92 -0.95 4.11
C ILE A 80 13.84 -1.81 3.26
N GLY A 81 14.93 -1.22 2.80
CA GLY A 81 16.03 -1.92 2.17
C GLY A 81 16.91 -2.61 3.20
N VAL A 82 17.06 -3.91 3.09
CA VAL A 82 17.73 -4.77 4.06
C VAL A 82 18.89 -5.53 3.43
N GLY A 83 20.05 -5.37 4.00
CA GLY A 83 21.27 -6.05 3.49
C GLY A 83 21.92 -5.26 2.37
N GLY A 84 22.73 -5.95 1.59
CA GLY A 84 23.50 -5.34 0.51
C GLY A 84 24.70 -4.53 0.98
N PHE A 85 25.64 -4.33 0.05
CA PHE A 85 26.71 -3.38 0.19
C PHE A 85 26.62 -2.41 -0.99
N LEU A 86 26.44 -1.12 -0.72
CA LEU A 86 26.23 -0.09 -1.75
C LEU A 86 25.08 -0.41 -2.72
N GLY A 87 23.96 -0.96 -2.21
CA GLY A 87 22.77 -1.31 -3.00
C GLY A 87 22.85 -2.64 -3.76
N ALA A 88 23.97 -3.34 -3.73
CA ALA A 88 24.10 -4.67 -4.32
C ALA A 88 23.64 -5.76 -3.34
N GLY A 89 22.65 -6.58 -3.74
CA GLY A 89 22.09 -7.63 -2.87
C GLY A 89 21.19 -7.09 -1.76
N GLU A 90 20.67 -5.88 -1.91
CA GLU A 90 19.64 -5.31 -1.04
C GLU A 90 18.28 -5.95 -1.36
N LYS A 91 17.53 -6.26 -0.30
CA LYS A 91 16.17 -6.77 -0.39
C LYS A 91 15.21 -5.76 0.20
N ASP A 92 14.28 -5.30 -0.59
CA ASP A 92 13.24 -4.38 -0.15
C ASP A 92 12.09 -5.17 0.49
N VAL A 93 11.71 -4.78 1.71
CA VAL A 93 10.60 -5.39 2.45
C VAL A 93 9.60 -4.31 2.86
N ALA A 94 8.31 -4.65 2.82
CA ALA A 94 7.25 -3.76 3.27
C ALA A 94 6.89 -4.05 4.72
N VAL A 95 6.83 -3.00 5.55
CA VAL A 95 6.41 -3.08 6.96
C VAL A 95 5.31 -2.05 7.23
N PRO A 96 4.40 -2.28 8.19
CA PRO A 96 3.44 -1.26 8.60
C PRO A 96 4.14 0.02 9.04
N PHE A 97 3.58 1.18 8.74
CA PHE A 97 4.17 2.47 9.09
C PHE A 97 4.39 2.62 10.61
N ASP A 98 3.45 2.15 11.40
CA ASP A 98 3.47 2.20 12.87
C ASP A 98 4.40 1.17 13.53
N ALA A 99 4.96 0.23 12.75
CA ALA A 99 5.97 -0.71 13.25
C ALA A 99 7.32 -0.02 13.52
N VAL A 100 7.55 1.16 12.95
CA VAL A 100 8.77 1.95 13.14
C VAL A 100 8.48 3.13 14.05
N GLN A 101 9.17 3.18 15.17
CA GLN A 101 9.01 4.24 16.18
C GLN A 101 10.14 5.26 16.07
N VAL A 102 9.79 6.53 16.24
CA VAL A 102 10.77 7.61 16.35
C VAL A 102 11.20 7.73 17.80
N THR A 103 12.49 7.60 18.05
CA THR A 103 13.08 7.80 19.39
C THR A 103 14.13 8.91 19.32
N ASN A 104 14.23 9.70 20.37
CA ASN A 104 15.30 10.68 20.52
C ASN A 104 16.44 10.05 21.30
N LYS A 105 17.62 9.95 20.70
CA LYS A 105 18.85 9.54 21.35
C LYS A 105 19.94 10.58 21.17
N ASN A 106 20.88 10.63 22.10
CA ASN A 106 22.15 11.37 21.97
C ASN A 106 22.02 12.78 21.35
N ASN A 107 21.59 13.75 22.13
CA ASN A 107 21.47 15.15 21.72
C ASN A 107 20.44 15.42 20.61
N ASN A 108 19.22 14.93 20.77
CA ASN A 108 18.09 15.18 19.84
C ASN A 108 18.26 14.60 18.42
N LYS A 109 19.07 13.59 18.23
CA LYS A 109 19.02 12.85 16.96
C LYS A 109 17.81 11.93 16.93
N TYR A 110 16.98 12.06 15.91
CA TYR A 110 15.90 11.14 15.63
C TYR A 110 16.47 9.78 15.22
N TYR A 111 16.11 8.75 15.99
CA TYR A 111 16.40 7.36 15.66
C TYR A 111 15.11 6.64 15.30
N LEU A 112 15.14 5.93 14.20
CA LEU A 112 14.04 5.06 13.80
C LEU A 112 14.32 3.67 14.32
N VAL A 113 13.46 3.18 15.22
CA VAL A 113 13.62 1.88 15.87
C VAL A 113 12.46 0.98 15.53
N MET A 114 12.75 -0.26 15.16
CA MET A 114 11.78 -1.30 14.90
C MET A 114 12.11 -2.53 15.74
N ASN A 115 11.12 -3.09 16.42
CA ASN A 115 11.30 -4.29 17.26
C ASN A 115 11.33 -5.56 16.38
N THR A 116 12.43 -5.73 15.66
CA THR A 116 12.70 -6.90 14.80
C THR A 116 14.20 -7.08 14.61
N THR A 117 14.59 -8.15 13.94
CA THR A 117 16.00 -8.43 13.61
C THR A 117 16.22 -8.28 12.09
N LYS A 118 17.46 -8.01 11.71
CA LYS A 118 17.87 -7.96 10.31
C LYS A 118 17.58 -9.27 9.57
N ASP A 119 17.76 -10.41 10.23
CA ASP A 119 17.55 -11.73 9.61
C ASP A 119 16.05 -12.04 9.44
N ALA A 120 15.20 -11.59 10.36
CA ALA A 120 13.75 -11.67 10.19
C ALA A 120 13.29 -10.87 8.96
N LEU A 121 13.80 -9.66 8.78
CA LEU A 121 13.51 -8.85 7.59
C LEU A 121 14.03 -9.51 6.32
N LYS A 122 15.24 -10.06 6.31
CA LYS A 122 15.79 -10.79 5.16
C LYS A 122 14.94 -12.00 4.77
N SER A 123 14.32 -12.65 5.74
CA SER A 123 13.45 -13.82 5.51
C SER A 123 12.04 -13.44 5.07
N ALA A 124 11.62 -12.18 5.24
CA ALA A 124 10.32 -11.70 4.82
C ALA A 124 10.19 -11.67 3.29
N LYS A 125 8.95 -11.52 2.79
CA LYS A 125 8.68 -11.37 1.36
C LYS A 125 9.33 -10.11 0.82
N GLY A 126 10.06 -10.23 -0.30
CA GLY A 126 10.65 -9.11 -1.03
C GLY A 126 9.62 -8.37 -1.87
N PHE A 127 9.93 -7.11 -2.15
CA PHE A 127 9.18 -6.25 -3.04
C PHE A 127 10.13 -5.56 -4.01
N LYS A 128 9.61 -5.19 -5.18
CA LYS A 128 10.33 -4.38 -6.17
C LYS A 128 9.45 -3.26 -6.67
N TYR A 129 10.04 -2.13 -6.99
CA TYR A 129 9.30 -1.01 -7.55
C TYR A 129 8.96 -1.28 -9.02
N ASP A 130 7.66 -1.26 -9.34
CA ASP A 130 7.16 -1.34 -10.72
C ASP A 130 6.93 0.08 -11.25
N ARG A 131 7.76 0.48 -12.21
CA ARG A 131 7.69 1.81 -12.82
C ARG A 131 6.43 2.03 -13.66
N ASN A 132 5.86 0.96 -14.21
CA ASN A 132 4.65 1.06 -15.04
C ASN A 132 3.41 1.24 -14.16
N ALA A 133 3.35 0.48 -13.06
CA ALA A 133 2.28 0.61 -12.07
C ALA A 133 2.50 1.76 -11.09
N MET A 134 3.69 2.36 -11.07
CA MET A 134 4.13 3.41 -10.13
C MET A 134 3.88 3.00 -8.66
N THR A 135 4.17 1.74 -8.34
CA THR A 135 3.99 1.18 -7.01
C THR A 135 4.94 0.02 -6.75
N TRP A 136 4.99 -0.41 -5.50
CA TRP A 136 5.75 -1.58 -5.08
C TRP A 136 4.91 -2.84 -5.25
N THR A 137 5.48 -3.85 -5.93
CA THR A 137 4.86 -5.15 -6.15
C THR A 137 5.67 -6.25 -5.47
N PRO A 138 5.01 -7.33 -5.01
CA PRO A 138 5.75 -8.46 -4.47
C PRO A 138 6.76 -9.00 -5.49
N GLU A 139 7.98 -9.24 -5.04
CA GLU A 139 8.95 -9.98 -5.84
C GLU A 139 8.49 -11.43 -5.95
N GLU A 140 8.31 -11.91 -7.19
CA GLU A 140 8.01 -13.31 -7.41
C GLU A 140 9.24 -14.13 -7.01
N ALA A 141 9.04 -15.14 -6.17
CA ALA A 141 10.09 -16.14 -5.93
C ALA A 141 10.55 -16.69 -7.29
N PRO A 142 11.88 -16.87 -7.52
CA PRO A 142 12.33 -17.48 -8.76
C PRO A 142 11.55 -18.78 -8.96
N ALA A 143 10.88 -18.89 -10.10
CA ALA A 143 10.12 -20.08 -10.44
C ALA A 143 11.07 -21.26 -10.26
N THR A 144 10.81 -22.08 -9.26
CA THR A 144 11.51 -23.36 -9.10
C THR A 144 11.19 -24.12 -10.37
N THR A 145 12.15 -24.23 -11.27
CA THR A 145 12.05 -25.05 -12.48
C THR A 145 11.80 -26.46 -12.01
N GLY A 146 10.51 -26.78 -11.83
CA GLY A 146 10.06 -28.11 -11.45
C GLY A 146 10.50 -29.07 -12.53
N ASN A 147 11.45 -29.90 -12.16
CA ASN A 147 11.73 -31.23 -12.61
C ASN A 147 10.89 -31.70 -13.82
N GLN A 148 11.43 -31.54 -15.00
CA GLN A 148 10.95 -32.33 -16.16
C GLN A 148 11.16 -33.79 -15.81
N ALA A 149 10.05 -34.49 -15.54
CA ALA A 149 10.05 -35.95 -15.46
C ALA A 149 10.67 -36.53 -16.74
N PRO A 150 11.57 -37.52 -16.64
CA PRO A 150 12.18 -38.16 -17.82
C PRO A 150 11.08 -38.82 -18.64
N LYS A 151 11.00 -38.46 -19.92
CA LYS A 151 10.14 -39.07 -20.91
C LYS A 151 10.65 -40.53 -21.10
N ALA A 152 9.89 -41.49 -20.57
CA ALA A 152 10.12 -42.89 -20.82
C ALA A 152 10.03 -43.17 -22.34
N ARG A 153 11.01 -43.85 -22.84
CA ARG A 153 11.07 -44.44 -24.20
C ARG A 153 10.22 -45.71 -24.26
#